data_bb9a30b7d41e1ff290478aa78ed2f975
#
_entry.id   bb9a30b7d41e1ff290478aa78ed2f975
#
_cell.length_a   1.000
_cell.length_b   1.000
_cell.length_c   1.000
_cell.angle_alpha   90.00
_cell.angle_beta   90.00
_cell.angle_gamma   90.00
#
_symmetry.space_group_name_H-M   'P 1'
#
loop_
_entity.id
_entity.type
_entity.pdbx_description
1 polymer ?
#
loop_
_entity_poly.entity_id
_entity_poly.type
_entity_poly.pdbx_seq_one_letter_code
_entity_poly.pdbx_strand_id
1 'polypeptide(L)'
;MDSSATLESVSIPWWLVLLEGIAAVIIGLFLLTAPGITLLFLVQVTGFFWLIGGVLRIVSIFVNSSLWGWKLVGGIIGVLAGIVVLQHPLWSALFVPAVYVIILGIQGIIVGGTSLVVAFRGGGWGAGILGVLSIVFGIVLLLDPVFIGVAILPFVLGAFGLVGGIAAIIGAFMLRSRGPSVEQPGDVSTA
;
A
#
# COMPACT_ATOMS: atom_id res chain seq x y z
N MET A 1 -39.20 -6.69 -10.18
CA MET A 1 -37.90 -6.28 -10.73
C MET A 1 -36.88 -6.56 -9.62
N ASP A 2 -36.36 -7.79 -9.65
CA ASP A 2 -35.44 -8.29 -8.63
C ASP A 2 -34.08 -7.62 -8.78
N SER A 3 -33.76 -6.71 -7.87
CA SER A 3 -32.43 -6.09 -7.72
C SER A 3 -31.53 -6.87 -6.76
N SER A 4 -31.65 -8.19 -6.76
CA SER A 4 -30.66 -9.11 -6.17
C SER A 4 -29.55 -9.41 -7.19
N ALA A 5 -29.06 -8.36 -7.90
CA ALA A 5 -27.90 -8.48 -8.74
C ALA A 5 -26.68 -8.75 -7.83
N THR A 6 -26.41 -10.04 -7.65
CA THR A 6 -25.09 -10.66 -7.51
C THR A 6 -23.97 -9.68 -7.14
N LEU A 7 -23.77 -9.50 -5.85
CA LEU A 7 -22.43 -9.23 -5.35
C LEU A 7 -21.63 -10.52 -5.63
N GLU A 8 -21.10 -10.60 -6.82
CA GLU A 8 -20.07 -11.59 -7.15
C GLU A 8 -18.94 -11.34 -6.18
N SER A 9 -18.91 -12.11 -5.11
CA SER A 9 -17.79 -12.12 -4.16
C SER A 9 -16.57 -12.54 -4.97
N VAL A 10 -15.72 -11.57 -5.31
CA VAL A 10 -14.41 -11.84 -5.90
C VAL A 10 -13.64 -12.66 -4.87
N SER A 11 -13.77 -13.97 -4.96
CA SER A 11 -13.04 -14.90 -4.12
C SER A 11 -11.57 -14.84 -4.54
N ILE A 12 -10.78 -14.10 -3.76
CA ILE A 12 -9.33 -14.07 -3.96
C ILE A 12 -8.83 -15.49 -3.74
N PRO A 13 -8.23 -16.14 -4.76
CA PRO A 13 -7.76 -17.50 -4.63
C PRO A 13 -6.63 -17.58 -3.59
N TRP A 14 -6.71 -18.57 -2.69
CA TRP A 14 -5.80 -18.75 -1.57
C TRP A 14 -4.30 -18.75 -1.96
N TRP A 15 -3.99 -19.23 -3.18
CA TRP A 15 -2.63 -19.28 -3.68
C TRP A 15 -2.04 -17.90 -3.98
N LEU A 16 -2.87 -16.90 -4.35
CA LEU A 16 -2.42 -15.51 -4.51
C LEU A 16 -2.01 -14.91 -3.14
N VAL A 17 -2.80 -15.16 -2.10
CA VAL A 17 -2.48 -14.70 -0.73
C VAL A 17 -1.19 -15.39 -0.24
N LEU A 18 -1.00 -16.66 -0.59
CA LEU A 18 0.21 -17.41 -0.27
C LEU A 18 1.44 -16.82 -0.98
N LEU A 19 1.34 -16.54 -2.29
CA LEU A 19 2.43 -15.90 -3.05
C LEU A 19 2.78 -14.51 -2.51
N GLU A 20 1.78 -13.71 -2.20
CA GLU A 20 1.96 -12.39 -1.58
C GLU A 20 2.68 -12.52 -0.24
N GLY A 21 2.26 -13.43 0.63
CA GLY A 21 2.89 -13.70 1.91
C GLY A 21 4.35 -14.14 1.78
N ILE A 22 4.65 -15.05 0.87
CA ILE A 22 6.02 -15.51 0.61
C ILE A 22 6.88 -14.35 0.09
N ALA A 23 6.39 -13.58 -0.88
CA ALA A 23 7.10 -12.42 -1.41
C ALA A 23 7.36 -11.37 -0.32
N ALA A 24 6.37 -11.08 0.54
CA ALA A 24 6.50 -10.15 1.66
C ALA A 24 7.57 -10.60 2.67
N VAL A 25 7.62 -11.90 3.01
CA VAL A 25 8.66 -12.46 3.91
C VAL A 25 10.04 -12.32 3.28
N ILE A 26 10.20 -12.68 2.00
CA ILE A 26 11.50 -12.59 1.31
C ILE A 26 11.98 -11.13 1.26
N ILE A 27 11.14 -10.21 0.80
CA ILE A 27 11.47 -8.78 0.72
C ILE A 27 11.73 -8.22 2.13
N GLY A 28 10.92 -8.59 3.11
CA GLY A 28 11.09 -8.19 4.50
C GLY A 28 12.44 -8.61 5.07
N LEU A 29 12.86 -9.85 4.80
CA LEU A 29 14.15 -10.37 5.22
C LEU A 29 15.31 -9.62 4.55
N PHE A 30 15.21 -9.35 3.25
CA PHE A 30 16.23 -8.58 2.53
C PHE A 30 16.31 -7.13 3.02
N LEU A 31 15.17 -6.50 3.37
CA LEU A 31 15.16 -5.16 3.96
C LEU A 31 15.86 -5.10 5.32
N LEU A 32 15.80 -6.18 6.11
CA LEU A 32 16.46 -6.24 7.41
C LEU A 32 17.96 -6.58 7.29
N THR A 33 18.34 -7.41 6.33
CA THR A 33 19.74 -7.91 6.21
C THR A 33 20.58 -7.06 5.27
N ALA A 34 20.02 -6.51 4.22
CA ALA A 34 20.70 -5.72 3.20
C ALA A 34 19.87 -4.50 2.77
N PRO A 35 19.57 -3.56 3.70
CA PRO A 35 18.59 -2.49 3.46
C PRO A 35 18.94 -1.62 2.25
N GLY A 36 20.20 -1.22 2.09
CA GLY A 36 20.62 -0.31 1.01
C GLY A 36 20.41 -0.90 -0.39
N ILE A 37 20.82 -2.15 -0.62
CA ILE A 37 20.66 -2.82 -1.92
C ILE A 37 19.18 -3.09 -2.21
N THR A 38 18.44 -3.53 -1.19
CA THR A 38 17.02 -3.83 -1.32
C THR A 38 16.21 -2.56 -1.60
N LEU A 39 16.52 -1.46 -0.90
CA LEU A 39 15.89 -0.17 -1.12
C LEU A 39 16.14 0.32 -2.54
N LEU A 40 17.40 0.25 -3.01
CA LEU A 40 17.77 0.61 -4.37
C LEU A 40 16.98 -0.22 -5.40
N PHE A 41 16.89 -1.53 -5.21
CA PHE A 41 16.11 -2.41 -6.08
C PHE A 41 14.62 -2.04 -6.08
N LEU A 42 14.01 -1.84 -4.91
CA LEU A 42 12.59 -1.47 -4.80
C LEU A 42 12.29 -0.13 -5.45
N VAL A 43 13.19 0.85 -5.31
CA VAL A 43 13.06 2.15 -5.96
C VAL A 43 13.14 2.03 -7.48
N GLN A 44 14.03 1.17 -8.01
CA GLN A 44 14.10 0.91 -9.46
C GLN A 44 12.82 0.25 -9.99
N VAL A 45 12.30 -0.75 -9.26
CA VAL A 45 11.01 -1.37 -9.59
C VAL A 45 9.89 -0.33 -9.58
N THR A 46 9.85 0.55 -8.59
CA THR A 46 8.87 1.66 -8.51
C THR A 46 8.99 2.61 -9.71
N GLY A 47 10.20 2.98 -10.09
CA GLY A 47 10.46 3.81 -11.27
C GLY A 47 9.93 3.18 -12.56
N PHE A 48 10.12 1.87 -12.71
CA PHE A 48 9.59 1.11 -13.84
C PHE A 48 8.05 1.08 -13.84
N PHE A 49 7.42 0.88 -12.69
CA PHE A 49 5.96 0.97 -12.55
C PHE A 49 5.42 2.37 -12.86
N TRP A 50 6.10 3.43 -12.44
CA TRP A 50 5.70 4.80 -12.73
C TRP A 50 5.79 5.11 -14.23
N LEU A 51 6.84 4.62 -14.90
CA LEU A 51 7.01 4.78 -16.33
C LEU A 51 5.89 4.07 -17.09
N ILE A 52 5.67 2.78 -16.84
CA ILE A 52 4.60 2.01 -17.50
C ILE A 52 3.24 2.60 -17.16
N GLY A 53 2.97 2.86 -15.89
CA GLY A 53 1.70 3.44 -15.45
C GLY A 53 1.42 4.81 -16.04
N GLY A 54 2.46 5.65 -16.22
CA GLY A 54 2.37 6.92 -16.91
C GLY A 54 2.00 6.77 -18.39
N VAL A 55 2.67 5.86 -19.10
CA VAL A 55 2.35 5.55 -20.50
C VAL A 55 0.93 5.01 -20.63
N LEU A 56 0.53 4.07 -19.79
CA LEU A 56 -0.83 3.50 -19.80
C LEU A 56 -1.90 4.55 -19.51
N ARG A 57 -1.64 5.53 -18.63
CA ARG A 57 -2.56 6.66 -18.37
C ARG A 57 -2.74 7.52 -19.61
N ILE A 58 -1.66 7.82 -20.35
CA ILE A 58 -1.73 8.58 -21.59
C ILE A 58 -2.52 7.79 -22.64
N VAL A 59 -2.25 6.51 -22.81
CA VAL A 59 -2.98 5.64 -23.75
C VAL A 59 -4.47 5.53 -23.37
N SER A 60 -4.79 5.49 -22.07
CA SER A 60 -6.19 5.40 -21.60
C SER A 60 -7.06 6.60 -22.00
N ILE A 61 -6.47 7.73 -22.40
CA ILE A 61 -7.21 8.90 -22.89
C ILE A 61 -7.93 8.57 -24.20
N PHE A 62 -7.30 7.76 -25.05
CA PHE A 62 -7.89 7.34 -26.34
C PHE A 62 -9.05 6.36 -26.19
N VAL A 63 -9.09 5.61 -25.06
CA VAL A 63 -10.18 4.66 -24.78
C VAL A 63 -11.34 5.35 -24.05
N ASN A 64 -11.01 6.25 -23.13
CA ASN A 64 -12.01 6.98 -22.34
C ASN A 64 -11.50 8.39 -22.07
N SER A 65 -12.10 9.37 -22.73
CA SER A 65 -11.75 10.78 -22.62
C SER A 65 -12.28 11.48 -21.35
N SER A 66 -12.98 10.77 -20.46
CA SER A 66 -13.40 11.33 -19.16
C SER A 66 -12.15 11.74 -18.36
N LEU A 67 -12.14 13.01 -17.88
CA LEU A 67 -11.03 13.60 -17.11
C LEU A 67 -9.67 13.54 -17.85
N TRP A 68 -9.68 13.66 -19.18
CA TRP A 68 -8.48 13.56 -20.03
C TRP A 68 -7.33 14.45 -19.54
N GLY A 69 -7.62 15.66 -19.07
CA GLY A 69 -6.61 16.59 -18.57
C GLY A 69 -5.84 16.03 -17.36
N TRP A 70 -6.54 15.46 -16.37
CA TRP A 70 -5.88 14.82 -15.22
C TRP A 70 -5.11 13.56 -15.61
N LYS A 71 -5.62 12.79 -16.57
CA LYS A 71 -4.89 11.60 -17.08
C LYS A 71 -3.62 12.01 -17.81
N LEU A 72 -3.68 13.09 -18.61
CA LEU A 72 -2.53 13.60 -19.35
C LEU A 72 -1.45 14.12 -18.39
N VAL A 73 -1.81 15.01 -17.47
CA VAL A 73 -0.87 15.56 -16.48
C VAL A 73 -0.26 14.45 -15.63
N GLY A 74 -1.09 13.57 -15.07
CA GLY A 74 -0.62 12.45 -14.26
C GLY A 74 0.22 11.44 -15.05
N GLY A 75 -0.10 11.24 -16.34
CA GLY A 75 0.66 10.38 -17.25
C GLY A 75 2.04 10.96 -17.55
N ILE A 76 2.12 12.24 -17.90
CA ILE A 76 3.40 12.94 -18.19
C ILE A 76 4.27 12.93 -16.92
N ILE A 77 3.73 13.31 -15.76
CA ILE A 77 4.48 13.29 -14.49
C ILE A 77 4.98 11.87 -14.19
N GLY A 78 4.14 10.85 -14.37
CA GLY A 78 4.53 9.45 -14.14
C GLY A 78 5.67 8.99 -15.04
N VAL A 79 5.62 9.33 -16.35
CA VAL A 79 6.68 8.99 -17.30
C VAL A 79 7.97 9.72 -16.93
N LEU A 80 7.92 11.04 -16.70
CA LEU A 80 9.11 11.82 -16.36
C LEU A 80 9.73 11.34 -15.05
N ALA A 81 8.92 11.13 -14.01
CA ALA A 81 9.40 10.60 -12.73
C ALA A 81 10.04 9.21 -12.90
N GLY A 82 9.40 8.32 -13.67
CA GLY A 82 9.94 7.00 -13.94
C GLY A 82 11.30 7.06 -14.67
N ILE A 83 11.44 7.91 -15.69
CA ILE A 83 12.71 8.11 -16.41
C ILE A 83 13.80 8.61 -15.46
N VAL A 84 13.51 9.65 -14.66
CA VAL A 84 14.47 10.21 -13.70
C VAL A 84 14.92 9.16 -12.68
N VAL A 85 14.00 8.36 -12.15
CA VAL A 85 14.31 7.31 -11.19
C VAL A 85 15.21 6.24 -11.80
N LEU A 86 14.94 5.83 -13.03
CA LEU A 86 15.72 4.79 -13.72
C LEU A 86 17.12 5.28 -14.14
N GLN A 87 17.26 6.56 -14.50
CA GLN A 87 18.55 7.13 -14.92
C GLN A 87 19.48 7.43 -13.74
N HIS A 88 18.94 7.73 -12.56
CA HIS A 88 19.71 8.17 -11.39
C HIS A 88 19.44 7.29 -10.16
N PRO A 89 19.82 5.99 -10.19
CA PRO A 89 19.44 5.02 -9.16
C PRO A 89 19.85 5.42 -7.74
N LEU A 90 21.08 5.91 -7.55
CA LEU A 90 21.58 6.28 -6.23
C LEU A 90 20.84 7.49 -5.65
N TRP A 91 20.64 8.53 -6.44
CA TRP A 91 19.88 9.71 -6.01
C TRP A 91 18.42 9.36 -5.71
N SER A 92 17.84 8.54 -6.58
CA SER A 92 16.44 8.11 -6.40
C SER A 92 16.25 7.25 -5.16
N ALA A 93 17.24 6.43 -4.80
CA ALA A 93 17.22 5.66 -3.55
C ALA A 93 17.24 6.53 -2.29
N LEU A 94 17.71 7.79 -2.40
CA LEU A 94 17.65 8.77 -1.31
C LEU A 94 16.32 9.53 -1.30
N PHE A 95 15.92 10.05 -2.46
CA PHE A 95 14.78 10.98 -2.54
C PHE A 95 13.42 10.29 -2.60
N VAL A 96 13.28 9.14 -3.25
CA VAL A 96 11.99 8.47 -3.34
C VAL A 96 11.47 8.05 -1.95
N PRO A 97 12.24 7.38 -1.08
CA PRO A 97 11.81 7.09 0.28
C PRO A 97 11.54 8.35 1.11
N ALA A 98 12.34 9.41 0.93
CA ALA A 98 12.13 10.67 1.63
C ALA A 98 10.78 11.31 1.27
N VAL A 99 10.38 11.28 0.00
CA VAL A 99 9.05 11.75 -0.44
C VAL A 99 7.94 10.93 0.22
N TYR A 100 8.06 9.61 0.31
CA TYR A 100 7.09 8.78 1.04
C TYR A 100 7.02 9.16 2.52
N VAL A 101 8.17 9.40 3.18
CA VAL A 101 8.21 9.84 4.58
C VAL A 101 7.51 11.19 4.76
N ILE A 102 7.73 12.15 3.85
CA ILE A 102 7.03 13.44 3.87
C ILE A 102 5.52 13.26 3.75
N ILE A 103 5.07 12.44 2.81
CA ILE A 103 3.64 12.14 2.62
C ILE A 103 3.05 11.52 3.89
N LEU A 104 3.73 10.53 4.47
CA LEU A 104 3.31 9.88 5.73
C LEU A 104 3.29 10.86 6.90
N GLY A 105 4.28 11.75 6.99
CA GLY A 105 4.33 12.79 8.01
C GLY A 105 3.15 13.76 7.93
N ILE A 106 2.85 14.25 6.72
CA ILE A 106 1.68 15.12 6.47
C ILE A 106 0.38 14.38 6.79
N GLN A 107 0.23 13.14 6.32
CA GLN A 107 -0.94 12.30 6.63
C GLN A 107 -1.09 12.08 8.13
N GLY A 108 0.00 11.82 8.85
CA GLY A 108 0.01 11.65 10.30
C GLY A 108 -0.53 12.88 11.03
N ILE A 109 -0.12 14.09 10.59
CA ILE A 109 -0.63 15.36 11.16
C ILE A 109 -2.13 15.54 10.86
N ILE A 110 -2.57 15.26 9.63
CA ILE A 110 -3.99 15.39 9.25
C ILE A 110 -4.85 14.40 10.04
N VAL A 111 -4.45 13.12 10.08
CA VAL A 111 -5.16 12.07 10.83
C VAL A 111 -5.15 12.37 12.31
N GLY A 112 -4.03 12.84 12.86
CA GLY A 112 -3.93 13.24 14.26
C GLY A 112 -4.83 14.43 14.58
N GLY A 113 -4.88 15.44 13.71
CA GLY A 113 -5.80 16.60 13.87
C GLY A 113 -7.26 16.19 13.85
N THR A 114 -7.67 15.34 12.92
CA THR A 114 -9.06 14.82 12.87
C THR A 114 -9.38 13.96 14.08
N SER A 115 -8.46 13.13 14.57
CA SER A 115 -8.63 12.30 15.78
C SER A 115 -8.81 13.17 17.03
N LEU A 116 -8.09 14.30 17.13
CA LEU A 116 -8.30 15.28 18.22
C LEU A 116 -9.69 15.90 18.15
N VAL A 117 -10.15 16.32 16.98
CA VAL A 117 -11.51 16.88 16.82
C VAL A 117 -12.56 15.85 17.25
N VAL A 118 -12.39 14.58 16.89
CA VAL A 118 -13.28 13.48 17.33
C VAL A 118 -13.25 13.34 18.85
N ALA A 119 -12.08 13.38 19.48
CA ALA A 119 -11.94 13.29 20.93
C ALA A 119 -12.71 14.40 21.66
N PHE A 120 -12.60 15.65 21.18
CA PHE A 120 -13.34 16.81 21.75
C PHE A 120 -14.86 16.71 21.51
N ARG A 121 -15.31 15.98 20.52
CA ARG A 121 -16.75 15.73 20.23
C ARG A 121 -17.33 14.53 20.96
N GLY A 122 -16.61 13.99 21.94
CA GLY A 122 -17.09 12.86 22.75
C GLY A 122 -16.59 11.49 22.30
N GLY A 123 -15.61 11.42 21.37
CA GLY A 123 -15.01 10.17 20.87
C GLY A 123 -14.10 9.45 21.87
N GLY A 124 -14.02 9.94 23.11
CA GLY A 124 -13.30 9.30 24.20
C GLY A 124 -11.78 9.60 24.23
N TRP A 125 -11.16 9.28 25.36
CA TRP A 125 -9.74 9.54 25.63
C TRP A 125 -8.79 8.82 24.66
N GLY A 126 -9.18 7.64 24.14
CA GLY A 126 -8.38 6.88 23.19
C GLY A 126 -8.13 7.65 21.89
N ALA A 127 -9.14 8.33 21.34
CA ALA A 127 -9.01 9.16 20.14
C ALA A 127 -8.07 10.34 20.38
N GLY A 128 -8.12 10.96 21.58
CA GLY A 128 -7.23 12.06 21.97
C GLY A 128 -5.76 11.61 22.01
N ILE A 129 -5.46 10.53 22.68
CA ILE A 129 -4.09 9.98 22.79
C ILE A 129 -3.55 9.61 21.41
N LEU A 130 -4.33 8.90 20.59
CA LEU A 130 -3.94 8.54 19.23
C LEU A 130 -3.73 9.79 18.36
N GLY A 131 -4.56 10.82 18.52
CA GLY A 131 -4.43 12.07 17.80
C GLY A 131 -3.11 12.80 18.13
N VAL A 132 -2.77 12.93 19.41
CA VAL A 132 -1.50 13.53 19.85
C VAL A 132 -0.30 12.73 19.35
N LEU A 133 -0.32 11.40 19.53
CA LEU A 133 0.75 10.53 19.08
C LEU A 133 0.96 10.62 17.56
N SER A 134 -0.11 10.64 16.78
CA SER A 134 -0.04 10.76 15.31
C SER A 134 0.55 12.10 14.87
N ILE A 135 0.20 13.21 15.54
CA ILE A 135 0.79 14.52 15.23
C ILE A 135 2.27 14.55 15.58
N VAL A 136 2.64 14.10 16.79
CA VAL A 136 4.05 14.06 17.23
C VAL A 136 4.86 13.20 16.26
N PHE A 137 4.36 12.02 15.91
CA PHE A 137 5.02 11.11 14.98
C PHE A 137 5.15 11.73 13.58
N GLY A 138 4.07 12.39 13.09
CA GLY A 138 4.09 13.12 11.82
C GLY A 138 5.14 14.24 11.79
N ILE A 139 5.26 15.01 12.86
CA ILE A 139 6.28 16.06 12.98
C ILE A 139 7.69 15.43 12.98
N VAL A 140 7.92 14.37 13.75
CA VAL A 140 9.21 13.68 13.78
C VAL A 140 9.62 13.19 12.39
N LEU A 141 8.69 12.64 11.62
CA LEU A 141 8.94 12.21 10.23
C LEU A 141 9.37 13.38 9.32
N LEU A 142 8.90 14.59 9.58
CA LEU A 142 9.22 15.77 8.78
C LEU A 142 10.53 16.47 9.19
N LEU A 143 11.13 16.12 10.33
CA LEU A 143 12.39 16.73 10.78
C LEU A 143 13.58 16.38 9.90
N ASP A 144 13.71 15.09 9.54
CA ASP A 144 14.74 14.62 8.61
C ASP A 144 14.21 13.45 7.75
N PRO A 145 13.44 13.78 6.70
CA PRO A 145 12.81 12.76 5.86
C PRO A 145 13.81 11.87 5.11
N VAL A 146 14.98 12.40 4.77
CA VAL A 146 16.01 11.65 4.03
C VAL A 146 16.63 10.58 4.93
N PHE A 147 17.04 10.96 6.14
CA PHE A 147 17.59 10.02 7.11
C PHE A 147 16.57 8.94 7.48
N ILE A 148 15.34 9.35 7.80
CA ILE A 148 14.28 8.41 8.17
C ILE A 148 13.94 7.48 7.00
N GLY A 149 13.86 8.01 5.77
CA GLY A 149 13.55 7.24 4.58
C GLY A 149 14.60 6.19 4.22
N VAL A 150 15.86 6.49 4.45
CA VAL A 150 16.97 5.59 4.08
C VAL A 150 17.40 4.69 5.24
N ALA A 151 17.47 5.24 6.45
CA ALA A 151 18.02 4.52 7.59
C ALA A 151 16.96 3.79 8.45
N ILE A 152 15.74 4.30 8.56
CA ILE A 152 14.72 3.75 9.44
C ILE A 152 13.63 3.00 8.68
N LEU A 153 13.12 3.60 7.60
CA LEU A 153 11.98 3.05 6.84
C LEU A 153 12.20 1.61 6.36
N PRO A 154 13.38 1.20 5.84
CA PRO A 154 13.62 -0.17 5.42
C PRO A 154 13.43 -1.19 6.55
N PHE A 155 13.89 -0.86 7.76
CA PHE A 155 13.74 -1.75 8.92
C PHE A 155 12.28 -1.86 9.37
N VAL A 156 11.56 -0.75 9.37
CA VAL A 156 10.11 -0.74 9.69
C VAL A 156 9.36 -1.57 8.66
N LEU A 157 9.57 -1.31 7.36
CA LEU A 157 8.92 -2.08 6.28
C LEU A 157 9.35 -3.55 6.30
N GLY A 158 10.61 -3.84 6.62
CA GLY A 158 11.12 -5.19 6.74
C GLY A 158 10.43 -5.96 7.87
N ALA A 159 10.28 -5.35 9.04
CA ALA A 159 9.59 -5.95 10.18
C ALA A 159 8.09 -6.18 9.86
N PHE A 160 7.40 -5.18 9.28
CA PHE A 160 6.02 -5.32 8.85
C PHE A 160 5.86 -6.38 7.74
N GLY A 161 6.80 -6.44 6.79
CA GLY A 161 6.82 -7.45 5.73
C GLY A 161 6.96 -8.86 6.27
N LEU A 162 7.82 -9.09 7.27
CA LEU A 162 7.95 -10.38 7.93
C LEU A 162 6.68 -10.78 8.68
N VAL A 163 6.20 -9.91 9.58
CA VAL A 163 5.02 -10.21 10.40
C VAL A 163 3.78 -10.36 9.52
N GLY A 164 3.56 -9.41 8.61
CA GLY A 164 2.43 -9.44 7.68
C GLY A 164 2.48 -10.60 6.71
N GLY A 165 3.68 -10.91 6.18
CA GLY A 165 3.89 -12.05 5.27
C GLY A 165 3.65 -13.39 5.96
N ILE A 166 4.12 -13.58 7.19
CA ILE A 166 3.82 -14.79 7.98
C ILE A 166 2.32 -14.90 8.24
N ALA A 167 1.67 -13.80 8.64
CA ALA A 167 0.23 -13.77 8.86
C ALA A 167 -0.56 -14.09 7.59
N ALA A 168 -0.13 -13.57 6.43
CA ALA A 168 -0.74 -13.86 5.13
C ALA A 168 -0.58 -15.34 4.74
N ILE A 169 0.59 -15.96 4.97
CA ILE A 169 0.82 -17.38 4.73
C ILE A 169 -0.13 -18.22 5.60
N ILE A 170 -0.24 -17.92 6.89
CA ILE A 170 -1.16 -18.61 7.79
C ILE A 170 -2.61 -18.44 7.31
N GLY A 171 -3.00 -17.20 6.95
CA GLY A 171 -4.31 -16.89 6.39
C GLY A 171 -4.63 -17.67 5.11
N ALA A 172 -3.66 -17.82 4.21
CA ALA A 172 -3.81 -18.59 2.97
C ALA A 172 -4.13 -20.06 3.25
N PHE A 173 -3.44 -20.67 4.23
CA PHE A 173 -3.76 -22.04 4.65
C PHE A 173 -5.14 -22.18 5.29
N MET A 174 -5.57 -21.17 6.07
CA MET A 174 -6.92 -21.13 6.64
C MET A 174 -7.99 -20.99 5.56
N LEU A 175 -7.75 -20.18 4.53
CA LEU A 175 -8.66 -20.04 3.39
C LEU A 175 -8.77 -21.36 2.61
N ARG A 176 -7.65 -22.05 2.43
CA ARG A 176 -7.63 -23.36 1.79
C ARG A 176 -8.45 -24.41 2.55
N SER A 177 -8.41 -24.41 3.88
CA SER A 177 -9.14 -25.38 4.73
C SER A 177 -10.65 -25.09 4.80
N ARG A 178 -11.07 -23.88 4.51
CA ARG A 178 -12.47 -23.46 4.40
C ARG A 178 -12.99 -23.63 2.97
N GLY A 179 -12.77 -24.79 2.32
CA GLY A 179 -13.23 -25.06 0.97
C GLY A 179 -14.65 -24.52 0.71
N PRO A 180 -15.05 -24.31 -0.58
CA PRO A 180 -16.38 -23.77 -0.86
C PRO A 180 -17.40 -24.59 -0.11
N SER A 181 -18.14 -23.91 0.80
CA SER A 181 -19.33 -24.51 1.40
C SER A 181 -20.26 -24.85 0.24
N VAL A 182 -20.30 -26.13 -0.13
CA VAL A 182 -21.30 -26.66 -1.05
C VAL A 182 -22.62 -26.36 -0.37
N GLU A 183 -23.29 -25.33 -0.84
CA GLU A 183 -24.68 -25.05 -0.55
C GLU A 183 -25.44 -26.31 -0.98
N GLN A 184 -25.78 -27.14 -0.02
CA GLN A 184 -26.64 -28.29 -0.26
C GLN A 184 -27.95 -27.74 -0.83
N PRO A 185 -28.34 -28.17 -2.06
CA PRO A 185 -29.66 -27.83 -2.59
C PRO A 185 -30.68 -28.33 -1.57
N GLY A 186 -31.42 -27.37 -0.99
CA GLY A 186 -32.42 -27.65 0.03
C GLY A 186 -33.30 -28.81 -0.37
N ASP A 187 -33.41 -29.74 0.53
CA ASP A 187 -34.41 -30.80 0.58
C ASP A 187 -35.81 -30.20 0.34
N VAL A 188 -36.25 -30.26 -0.89
CA VAL A 188 -37.65 -29.97 -1.22
C VAL A 188 -38.45 -31.19 -0.76
N SER A 189 -38.64 -31.27 0.56
CA SER A 189 -39.57 -32.22 1.14
C SER A 189 -40.96 -31.96 0.61
N THR A 190 -41.39 -32.82 -0.28
CA THR A 190 -42.77 -33.04 -0.68
C THR A 190 -43.67 -33.29 0.52
N ALA A 191 -44.67 -32.43 0.74
CA ALA A 191 -45.93 -32.75 1.42
C ALA A 191 -47.06 -31.93 0.83
#